data_c3dc56878fc5dcad7fd42869339a7a22
#
_entry.id   c3dc56878fc5dcad7fd42869339a7a22
#
_cell.length_a   1.000
_cell.length_b   1.000
_cell.length_c   1.000
_cell.angle_alpha   90.00
_cell.angle_beta   90.00
_cell.angle_gamma   90.00
#
_symmetry.space_group_name_H-M   'P 1'
#
loop_
_entity.id
_entity.type
_entity.pdbx_description
1 polymer ?
#
loop_
_entity_poly.entity_id
_entity_poly.type
_entity_poly.pdbx_seq_one_letter_code
_entity_poly.pdbx_strand_id
1 'polypeptide(L)'
;VADELSLNSLKAALDSKKNRTIHWNTDSFKLRNEGVPDSFTFRGGAIFITNLKFDKSKGKVREHLMALESRCHYIDLTIDTDREKMLRIQQIVKDGMLTEYKLDSDTVQDIVDFVDINKNRLRELSLRTVLKVADLAKAFPTKWEAMAENTVMKR
;
A
#
# COMPACT_ATOMS: atom_id res chain seq x y z
N VAL A 1 -10.44 6.36 -10.08
CA VAL A 1 -11.45 5.35 -10.51
C VAL A 1 -10.80 4.60 -11.64
N ALA A 2 -10.54 3.30 -11.47
CA ALA A 2 -10.07 2.47 -12.57
C ALA A 2 -11.20 2.43 -13.61
N ASP A 3 -10.91 2.83 -14.84
CA ASP A 3 -11.89 2.75 -15.90
C ASP A 3 -12.14 1.29 -16.31
N GLU A 4 -13.27 1.04 -16.94
CA GLU A 4 -13.69 -0.31 -17.35
C GLU A 4 -12.70 -0.92 -18.38
N LEU A 5 -12.05 -0.10 -19.18
CA LEU A 5 -11.06 -0.51 -20.17
C LEU A 5 -9.80 -1.08 -19.49
N SER A 6 -9.28 -0.36 -18.50
CA SER A 6 -8.12 -0.81 -17.71
C SER A 6 -8.39 -2.13 -17.01
N LEU A 7 -9.58 -2.29 -16.40
CA LEU A 7 -9.97 -3.52 -15.74
C LEU A 7 -10.13 -4.71 -16.70
N ASN A 8 -10.64 -4.48 -17.91
CA ASN A 8 -10.74 -5.52 -18.93
C ASN A 8 -9.36 -5.92 -19.46
N SER A 9 -8.44 -4.98 -19.63
CA SER A 9 -7.05 -5.26 -20.02
C SER A 9 -6.33 -6.11 -18.96
N LEU A 10 -6.56 -5.83 -17.68
CA LEU A 10 -6.04 -6.64 -16.57
C LEU A 10 -6.61 -8.06 -16.58
N LYS A 11 -7.91 -8.22 -16.82
CA LYS A 11 -8.52 -9.56 -16.92
C LYS A 11 -7.92 -10.36 -18.07
N ALA A 12 -7.68 -9.71 -19.23
CA ALA A 12 -7.04 -10.36 -20.38
C ALA A 12 -5.58 -10.76 -20.08
N ALA A 13 -4.84 -9.93 -19.34
CA ALA A 13 -3.47 -10.22 -18.89
C ALA A 13 -3.39 -11.42 -17.93
N LEU A 14 -4.46 -11.67 -17.16
CA LEU A 14 -4.55 -12.72 -16.15
C LEU A 14 -5.34 -13.95 -16.62
N ASP A 15 -5.73 -13.99 -17.89
CA ASP A 15 -6.44 -15.16 -18.42
C ASP A 15 -5.57 -16.42 -18.29
N SER A 16 -6.21 -17.55 -17.98
CA SER A 16 -5.55 -18.86 -17.84
C SER A 16 -5.06 -19.47 -19.15
N LYS A 17 -5.36 -18.83 -20.29
CA LYS A 17 -4.90 -19.28 -21.62
C LYS A 17 -3.39 -19.15 -21.75
N LYS A 18 -2.78 -20.09 -22.50
CA LYS A 18 -1.35 -20.10 -22.78
C LYS A 18 -0.87 -18.84 -23.50
N ASN A 19 -1.69 -18.30 -24.42
CA ASN A 19 -1.41 -17.07 -25.16
C ASN A 19 -2.41 -16.00 -24.70
N ARG A 20 -1.94 -15.08 -23.87
CA ARG A 20 -2.73 -13.96 -23.36
C ARG A 20 -2.53 -12.76 -24.25
N THR A 21 -3.56 -12.37 -24.98
CA THR A 21 -3.52 -11.18 -25.87
C THR A 21 -4.31 -10.06 -25.23
N ILE A 22 -3.68 -8.92 -25.05
CA ILE A 22 -4.31 -7.70 -24.57
C ILE A 22 -4.62 -6.83 -25.78
N HIS A 23 -5.86 -6.39 -25.91
CA HIS A 23 -6.33 -5.50 -26.94
C HIS A 23 -6.55 -4.10 -26.38
N TRP A 24 -6.07 -3.09 -27.11
CA TRP A 24 -6.38 -1.70 -26.84
C TRP A 24 -7.67 -1.34 -27.58
N ASN A 25 -8.79 -1.33 -26.90
CA ASN A 25 -10.05 -0.88 -27.50
C ASN A 25 -10.12 0.66 -27.52
N THR A 26 -9.15 1.32 -28.13
CA THR A 26 -9.16 2.77 -28.28
C THR A 26 -9.17 3.12 -29.76
N ASP A 27 -10.14 3.92 -30.18
CA ASP A 27 -10.18 4.56 -31.51
C ASP A 27 -9.22 5.76 -31.60
N SER A 28 -8.09 5.70 -30.90
CA SER A 28 -7.12 6.79 -30.91
C SER A 28 -6.37 6.84 -32.24
N PHE A 29 -6.77 7.76 -33.10
CA PHE A 29 -6.08 8.08 -34.36
C PHE A 29 -4.60 8.38 -34.15
N LYS A 30 -4.24 8.99 -33.01
CA LYS A 30 -2.86 9.31 -32.64
C LYS A 30 -2.02 8.04 -32.46
N LEU A 31 -2.52 7.04 -31.74
CA LEU A 31 -1.79 5.79 -31.51
C LEU A 31 -1.58 5.00 -32.82
N ARG A 32 -2.58 5.01 -33.71
CA ARG A 32 -2.45 4.38 -35.02
C ARG A 32 -1.39 5.07 -35.88
N ASN A 33 -1.35 6.40 -35.87
CA ASN A 33 -0.35 7.16 -36.64
C ASN A 33 1.08 6.96 -36.09
N GLU A 34 1.22 6.69 -34.79
CA GLU A 34 2.50 6.38 -34.14
C GLU A 34 2.91 4.91 -34.32
N GLY A 35 2.12 4.11 -35.02
CA GLY A 35 2.43 2.70 -35.31
C GLY A 35 2.29 1.79 -34.09
N VAL A 36 1.54 2.21 -33.06
CA VAL A 36 1.27 1.39 -31.88
C VAL A 36 0.29 0.27 -32.27
N PRO A 37 0.64 -1.01 -32.07
CA PRO A 37 -0.23 -2.12 -32.44
C PRO A 37 -1.51 -2.15 -31.61
N ASP A 38 -2.63 -2.54 -32.21
CA ASP A 38 -3.94 -2.64 -31.54
C ASP A 38 -3.99 -3.73 -30.46
N SER A 39 -3.00 -4.62 -30.43
CA SER A 39 -2.90 -5.68 -29.44
C SER A 39 -1.46 -6.15 -29.25
N PHE A 40 -1.19 -6.77 -28.12
CA PHE A 40 0.09 -7.41 -27.86
C PHE A 40 -0.08 -8.68 -27.02
N THR A 41 0.87 -9.61 -27.14
CA THR A 41 0.90 -10.83 -26.33
C THR A 41 1.61 -10.55 -25.00
N PHE A 42 0.90 -10.77 -23.90
CA PHE A 42 1.46 -10.65 -22.56
C PHE A 42 2.01 -12.00 -22.06
N ARG A 43 3.31 -12.06 -21.77
CA ARG A 43 4.00 -13.26 -21.29
C ARG A 43 4.52 -13.16 -19.87
N GLY A 44 4.29 -12.04 -19.22
CA GLY A 44 4.78 -11.75 -17.86
C GLY A 44 3.88 -12.31 -16.76
N GLY A 45 4.33 -12.12 -15.51
CA GLY A 45 3.52 -12.19 -14.30
C GLY A 45 3.07 -10.81 -13.87
N ALA A 46 2.05 -10.75 -13.00
CA ALA A 46 1.57 -9.50 -12.42
C ALA A 46 1.39 -9.67 -10.91
N ILE A 47 1.79 -8.64 -10.15
CA ILE A 47 1.54 -8.54 -8.72
C ILE A 47 0.67 -7.31 -8.50
N PHE A 48 -0.51 -7.50 -7.90
CA PHE A 48 -1.42 -6.42 -7.56
C PHE A 48 -1.28 -6.11 -6.08
N ILE A 49 -1.04 -4.84 -5.77
CA ILE A 49 -1.01 -4.33 -4.42
C ILE A 49 -2.12 -3.28 -4.30
N THR A 50 -3.05 -3.49 -3.39
CA THR A 50 -4.19 -2.61 -3.21
C THR A 50 -4.59 -2.51 -1.74
N ASN A 51 -5.15 -1.37 -1.34
CA ASN A 51 -5.82 -1.18 -0.07
C ASN A 51 -7.36 -1.27 -0.18
N LEU A 52 -7.88 -1.65 -1.34
CA LEU A 52 -9.31 -1.86 -1.54
C LEU A 52 -9.74 -3.14 -0.83
N LYS A 53 -10.77 -3.04 -0.01
CA LYS A 53 -11.42 -4.20 0.60
C LYS A 53 -12.42 -4.78 -0.40
N PHE A 54 -12.16 -5.98 -0.90
CA PHE A 54 -12.95 -6.62 -1.94
C PHE A 54 -14.37 -6.92 -1.48
N ASP A 55 -14.53 -7.34 -0.24
CA ASP A 55 -15.81 -7.61 0.42
C ASP A 55 -16.70 -6.37 0.59
N LYS A 56 -16.10 -5.19 0.74
CA LYS A 56 -16.80 -3.90 0.92
C LYS A 56 -17.08 -3.15 -0.38
N SER A 57 -16.55 -3.62 -1.50
CA SER A 57 -16.79 -3.04 -2.81
C SER A 57 -18.21 -3.33 -3.29
N LYS A 58 -18.81 -2.43 -4.09
CA LYS A 58 -20.19 -2.54 -4.59
C LYS A 58 -20.24 -2.38 -6.10
N GLY A 59 -21.32 -2.89 -6.71
CA GLY A 59 -21.63 -2.74 -8.14
C GLY A 59 -20.57 -3.37 -9.04
N LYS A 60 -20.38 -2.80 -10.23
CA LYS A 60 -19.45 -3.31 -11.27
C LYS A 60 -18.01 -3.47 -10.77
N VAL A 61 -17.54 -2.59 -9.87
CA VAL A 61 -16.19 -2.69 -9.30
C VAL A 61 -16.01 -3.99 -8.54
N ARG A 62 -17.00 -4.41 -7.76
CA ARG A 62 -16.98 -5.69 -7.05
C ARG A 62 -16.86 -6.87 -8.00
N GLU A 63 -17.65 -6.90 -9.07
CA GLU A 63 -17.61 -7.97 -10.07
C GLU A 63 -16.23 -8.07 -10.73
N HIS A 64 -15.60 -6.93 -11.04
CA HIS A 64 -14.25 -6.90 -11.60
C HIS A 64 -13.21 -7.41 -10.60
N LEU A 65 -13.28 -6.99 -9.34
CA LEU A 65 -12.34 -7.42 -8.29
C LEU A 65 -12.47 -8.93 -8.01
N MET A 66 -13.69 -9.46 -7.93
CA MET A 66 -13.92 -10.90 -7.80
C MET A 66 -13.37 -11.69 -8.99
N ALA A 67 -13.51 -11.15 -10.20
CA ALA A 67 -12.94 -11.78 -11.39
C ALA A 67 -11.41 -11.76 -11.42
N LEU A 68 -10.76 -10.75 -10.81
CA LEU A 68 -9.30 -10.72 -10.62
C LEU A 68 -8.88 -11.70 -9.53
N GLU A 69 -9.56 -11.71 -8.39
CA GLU A 69 -9.30 -12.62 -7.27
C GLU A 69 -9.33 -14.09 -7.71
N SER A 70 -10.33 -14.48 -8.53
CA SER A 70 -10.44 -15.86 -9.05
C SER A 70 -9.30 -16.28 -9.96
N ARG A 71 -8.49 -15.34 -10.49
CA ARG A 71 -7.36 -15.58 -11.39
C ARG A 71 -6.00 -15.43 -10.74
N CYS A 72 -5.95 -15.00 -9.48
CA CYS A 72 -4.73 -14.69 -8.75
C CYS A 72 -4.64 -15.52 -7.47
N HIS A 73 -3.44 -15.67 -6.94
CA HIS A 73 -3.27 -16.05 -5.54
C HIS A 73 -3.56 -14.80 -4.69
N TYR A 74 -4.69 -14.81 -4.00
CA TYR A 74 -5.07 -13.71 -3.11
C TYR A 74 -4.41 -13.88 -1.75
N ILE A 75 -3.72 -12.85 -1.29
CA ILE A 75 -3.10 -12.79 0.03
C ILE A 75 -3.65 -11.56 0.75
N ASP A 76 -4.40 -11.79 1.81
CA ASP A 76 -4.87 -10.73 2.69
C ASP A 76 -3.81 -10.42 3.74
N LEU A 77 -3.26 -9.21 3.68
CA LEU A 77 -2.30 -8.69 4.65
C LEU A 77 -2.96 -7.70 5.64
N THR A 78 -4.28 -7.71 5.72
CA THR A 78 -5.01 -6.80 6.62
C THR A 78 -4.66 -7.13 8.07
N ILE A 79 -4.26 -6.12 8.82
CA ILE A 79 -4.02 -6.19 10.25
C ILE A 79 -5.13 -5.37 10.91
N ASP A 80 -6.06 -6.04 11.60
CA ASP A 80 -7.28 -5.39 12.08
C ASP A 80 -7.15 -4.84 13.50
N THR A 81 -6.35 -5.47 14.37
CA THR A 81 -6.23 -5.05 15.76
C THR A 81 -5.02 -4.13 15.99
N ASP A 82 -5.16 -3.19 16.92
CA ASP A 82 -4.04 -2.30 17.29
C ASP A 82 -2.88 -3.08 17.93
N ARG A 83 -3.17 -4.20 18.58
CA ARG A 83 -2.14 -5.11 19.09
C ARG A 83 -1.29 -5.70 17.96
N GLU A 84 -1.91 -6.22 16.93
CA GLU A 84 -1.21 -6.80 15.76
C GLU A 84 -0.44 -5.73 14.98
N LYS A 85 -1.02 -4.53 14.84
CA LYS A 85 -0.32 -3.39 14.23
C LYS A 85 0.94 -3.04 15.02
N MET A 86 0.86 -2.99 16.36
CA MET A 86 2.04 -2.71 17.21
C MET A 86 3.10 -3.80 17.10
N LEU A 87 2.72 -5.07 17.15
CA LEU A 87 3.67 -6.18 16.95
C LEU A 87 4.38 -6.07 15.60
N ARG A 88 3.64 -5.72 14.55
CA ARG A 88 4.21 -5.52 13.22
C ARG A 88 5.14 -4.31 13.15
N ILE A 89 4.78 -3.20 13.80
CA ILE A 89 5.64 -2.01 13.91
C ILE A 89 6.94 -2.37 14.63
N GLN A 90 6.87 -3.01 15.79
CA GLN A 90 8.03 -3.43 16.57
C GLN A 90 8.96 -4.34 15.74
N GLN A 91 8.39 -5.31 15.03
CA GLN A 91 9.17 -6.21 14.16
C GLN A 91 9.90 -5.43 13.06
N ILE A 92 9.21 -4.55 12.36
CA ILE A 92 9.79 -3.81 11.22
C ILE A 92 10.84 -2.80 11.69
N VAL A 93 10.64 -2.17 12.86
CA VAL A 93 11.66 -1.29 13.46
C VAL A 93 12.89 -2.10 13.84
N LYS A 94 12.72 -3.27 14.47
CA LYS A 94 13.79 -4.19 14.83
C LYS A 94 14.55 -4.68 13.59
N ASP A 95 13.86 -4.90 12.48
CA ASP A 95 14.45 -5.31 11.18
C ASP A 95 15.19 -4.15 10.47
N GLY A 96 15.26 -2.97 11.09
CA GLY A 96 16.11 -1.88 10.63
C GLY A 96 15.41 -0.74 9.89
N MET A 97 14.09 -0.59 9.99
CA MET A 97 13.36 0.50 9.31
C MET A 97 13.92 1.89 9.62
N LEU A 98 14.44 2.12 10.83
CA LEU A 98 14.96 3.41 11.27
C LEU A 98 16.50 3.53 11.14
N THR A 99 17.18 2.57 10.55
CA THR A 99 18.66 2.56 10.44
C THR A 99 19.22 3.79 9.72
N GLU A 100 18.53 4.25 8.67
CA GLU A 100 18.97 5.44 7.90
C GLU A 100 18.85 6.76 8.68
N TYR A 101 18.04 6.76 9.75
CA TYR A 101 17.92 7.94 10.62
C TYR A 101 19.16 8.17 11.48
N LYS A 102 19.98 7.13 11.71
CA LYS A 102 21.18 7.14 12.57
C LYS A 102 20.89 7.63 13.98
N LEU A 103 19.74 7.28 14.50
CA LEU A 103 19.36 7.49 15.90
C LEU A 103 20.01 6.42 16.78
N ASP A 104 20.29 6.76 18.02
CA ASP A 104 20.74 5.78 19.01
C ASP A 104 19.60 4.80 19.38
N SER A 105 19.98 3.67 19.98
CA SER A 105 19.04 2.60 20.31
C SER A 105 17.96 3.03 21.29
N ASP A 106 18.31 3.91 22.23
CA ASP A 106 17.41 4.39 23.28
C ASP A 106 16.34 5.29 22.64
N THR A 107 16.75 6.23 21.80
CA THR A 107 15.81 7.07 21.03
C THR A 107 14.91 6.23 20.13
N VAL A 108 15.40 5.18 19.48
CA VAL A 108 14.57 4.26 18.67
C VAL A 108 13.54 3.56 19.54
N GLN A 109 13.92 3.10 20.73
CA GLN A 109 13.00 2.46 21.67
C GLN A 109 11.96 3.46 22.18
N ASP A 110 12.38 4.67 22.56
CA ASP A 110 11.48 5.75 23.00
C ASP A 110 10.41 6.09 21.95
N ILE A 111 10.79 6.09 20.66
CA ILE A 111 9.84 6.29 19.55
C ILE A 111 8.79 5.18 19.52
N VAL A 112 9.20 3.93 19.67
CA VAL A 112 8.29 2.78 19.66
C VAL A 112 7.36 2.84 20.87
N ASP A 113 7.90 3.14 22.05
CA ASP A 113 7.13 3.25 23.30
C ASP A 113 6.13 4.42 23.23
N PHE A 114 6.55 5.56 22.70
CA PHE A 114 5.65 6.70 22.46
C PHE A 114 4.46 6.30 21.58
N VAL A 115 4.71 5.56 20.51
CA VAL A 115 3.63 5.10 19.59
C VAL A 115 2.72 4.10 20.30
N ASP A 116 3.26 3.16 21.09
CA ASP A 116 2.46 2.16 21.81
C ASP A 116 1.62 2.79 22.92
N ILE A 117 2.19 3.64 23.75
CA ILE A 117 1.49 4.34 24.84
C ILE A 117 0.34 5.18 24.28
N ASN A 118 0.57 5.84 23.13
CA ASN A 118 -0.38 6.76 22.54
C ASN A 118 -1.28 6.15 21.45
N LYS A 119 -1.23 4.83 21.20
CA LYS A 119 -1.92 4.16 20.07
C LYS A 119 -3.39 4.53 19.91
N ASN A 120 -4.12 4.68 20.99
CA ASN A 120 -5.54 5.04 20.97
C ASN A 120 -5.80 6.53 20.66
N ARG A 121 -4.80 7.38 20.86
CA ARG A 121 -4.84 8.83 20.64
C ARG A 121 -4.27 9.24 19.28
N LEU A 122 -3.52 8.37 18.61
CA LEU A 122 -2.97 8.63 17.29
C LEU A 122 -4.07 8.75 16.25
N ARG A 123 -3.88 9.64 15.26
CA ARG A 123 -4.76 9.72 14.07
C ARG A 123 -4.75 8.41 13.30
N GLU A 124 -3.58 7.79 13.22
CA GLU A 124 -3.37 6.52 12.53
C GLU A 124 -2.24 5.74 13.22
N LEU A 125 -2.51 4.50 13.58
CA LEU A 125 -1.50 3.57 14.05
C LEU A 125 -0.89 2.86 12.84
N SER A 126 0.25 3.36 12.37
CA SER A 126 0.90 2.87 11.14
C SER A 126 2.41 3.10 11.13
N LEU A 127 3.12 2.42 10.23
CA LEU A 127 4.55 2.66 10.01
C LEU A 127 4.84 4.12 9.59
N ARG A 128 3.92 4.77 8.87
CA ARG A 128 4.07 6.19 8.51
C ARG A 128 4.09 7.11 9.74
N THR A 129 3.32 6.77 10.76
CA THR A 129 3.34 7.51 12.02
C THR A 129 4.69 7.37 12.71
N VAL A 130 5.26 6.16 12.73
CA VAL A 130 6.62 5.92 13.27
C VAL A 130 7.66 6.74 12.53
N LEU A 131 7.64 6.75 11.19
CA LEU A 131 8.57 7.56 10.39
C LEU A 131 8.44 9.05 10.70
N LYS A 132 7.21 9.59 10.79
CA LYS A 132 6.99 10.99 11.17
C LYS A 132 7.55 11.34 12.54
N VAL A 133 7.41 10.44 13.52
CA VAL A 133 7.99 10.65 14.85
C VAL A 133 9.50 10.57 14.80
N ALA A 134 10.08 9.64 14.02
CA ALA A 134 11.53 9.55 13.81
C ALA A 134 12.11 10.80 13.10
N ASP A 135 11.40 11.37 12.14
CA ASP A 135 11.76 12.66 11.52
C ASP A 135 11.87 13.77 12.58
N LEU A 136 10.90 13.82 13.49
CA LEU A 136 10.90 14.82 14.58
C LEU A 136 12.01 14.56 15.58
N ALA A 137 12.25 13.30 15.98
CA ALA A 137 13.32 12.93 16.89
C ALA A 137 14.70 13.29 16.33
N LYS A 138 14.90 13.06 15.04
CA LYS A 138 16.15 13.45 14.36
C LYS A 138 16.34 14.96 14.27
N ALA A 139 15.27 15.71 13.97
CA ALA A 139 15.35 17.16 13.79
C ALA A 139 15.37 17.93 15.12
N PHE A 140 14.73 17.40 16.17
CA PHE A 140 14.52 18.08 17.44
C PHE A 140 14.74 17.11 18.63
N PRO A 141 15.95 16.63 18.88
CA PRO A 141 16.22 15.55 19.84
C PRO A 141 15.67 15.78 21.25
N THR A 142 15.59 17.02 21.71
CA THR A 142 15.15 17.36 23.08
C THR A 142 13.66 17.74 23.20
N LYS A 143 12.93 17.85 22.08
CA LYS A 143 11.55 18.36 22.06
C LYS A 143 10.61 17.53 21.16
N TRP A 144 11.11 16.43 20.61
CA TRP A 144 10.38 15.66 19.62
C TRP A 144 9.04 15.11 20.12
N GLU A 145 8.96 14.70 21.39
CA GLU A 145 7.73 14.16 21.98
C GLU A 145 6.61 15.20 21.97
N ALA A 146 6.87 16.41 22.48
CA ALA A 146 5.89 17.48 22.48
C ALA A 146 5.47 17.88 21.05
N MET A 147 6.39 17.82 20.09
CA MET A 147 6.11 18.09 18.68
C MET A 147 5.29 16.95 18.06
N ALA A 148 5.59 15.69 18.42
CA ALA A 148 4.84 14.54 17.97
C ALA A 148 3.40 14.56 18.50
N GLU A 149 3.19 14.92 19.78
CA GLU A 149 1.84 15.10 20.33
C GLU A 149 1.01 16.10 19.53
N ASN A 150 1.60 17.19 19.08
CA ASN A 150 0.89 18.19 18.28
C ASN A 150 0.66 17.79 16.82
N THR A 151 1.47 16.86 16.28
CA THR A 151 1.46 16.50 14.85
C THR A 151 0.72 15.21 14.55
N VAL A 152 0.85 14.17 15.37
CA VAL A 152 0.30 12.85 15.05
C VAL A 152 -0.93 12.45 15.85
N MET A 153 -1.32 13.23 16.89
CA MET A 153 -2.50 12.94 17.71
C MET A 153 -3.81 13.36 17.03
N LYS A 154 -4.91 12.71 17.40
CA LYS A 154 -6.27 13.15 17.11
C LYS A 154 -6.50 14.53 17.73
N ARG A 155 -7.17 15.40 17.01
CA ARG A 155 -7.69 16.67 17.55
C ARG A 155 -9.06 16.44 18.12
#